data_2e9fc6e07230984b9ebdce6389d06152
#
_entry.id   2e9fc6e07230984b9ebdce6389d06152
#
_cell.length_a   1.000
_cell.length_b   1.000
_cell.length_c   1.000
_cell.angle_alpha   90.00
_cell.angle_beta   90.00
_cell.angle_gamma   90.00
#
_symmetry.space_group_name_H-M   'P 1'
#
loop_
_entity.id
_entity.type
_entity.pdbx_description
1 polymer ?
#
loop_
_entity_poly.entity_id
_entity_poly.type
_entity_poly.pdbx_seq_one_letter_code
_entity_poly.pdbx_strand_id
1 'polypeptide(L)'
;MENQQMNRLAAAYRADLLYAVERAKQGNCAPCWQDYCMEELAAAKDTGAYPQDGDALQAELQRLTAAVPQITNREAEAAELAAYGGKLLFYLDRDCGTLVELAYLPAPGRYSACVYIDAQASRTDRPAYARSIAAQLDEWRQEQGIPFDKSTLPAHPADSDSGEFDTVEEALGYLYTCLHCPDSVLC
;
A
#
# COMPACT_ATOMS: atom_id res chain seq x y z
N MET A 1 -29.42 -6.07 17.94
CA MET A 1 -28.22 -5.24 17.60
C MET A 1 -27.17 -6.07 16.84
N GLU A 2 -26.88 -7.30 17.26
CA GLU A 2 -25.91 -8.18 16.58
C GLU A 2 -26.19 -8.40 15.08
N ASN A 3 -27.42 -8.75 14.71
CA ASN A 3 -27.77 -8.97 13.30
C ASN A 3 -27.55 -7.75 12.39
N GLN A 4 -27.71 -6.52 12.91
CA GLN A 4 -27.49 -5.32 12.11
C GLN A 4 -25.99 -5.04 11.89
N GLN A 5 -25.17 -5.36 12.88
CA GLN A 5 -23.71 -5.25 12.79
C GLN A 5 -23.14 -6.30 11.82
N MET A 6 -23.63 -7.55 11.92
CA MET A 6 -23.26 -8.62 11.00
C MET A 6 -23.62 -8.30 9.54
N ASN A 7 -24.80 -7.75 9.29
CA ASN A 7 -25.20 -7.35 7.94
C ASN A 7 -24.33 -6.22 7.38
N ARG A 8 -23.90 -5.27 8.22
CA ARG A 8 -22.96 -4.20 7.79
C ARG A 8 -21.59 -4.77 7.46
N LEU A 9 -21.10 -5.70 8.26
CA LEU A 9 -19.81 -6.36 8.03
C LEU A 9 -19.84 -7.19 6.74
N ALA A 10 -20.88 -7.97 6.52
CA ALA A 10 -21.08 -8.74 5.28
C ALA A 10 -21.17 -7.82 4.04
N ALA A 11 -21.77 -6.65 4.18
CA ALA A 11 -21.84 -5.67 3.11
C ALA A 11 -20.46 -5.05 2.79
N ALA A 12 -19.62 -4.82 3.81
CA ALA A 12 -18.25 -4.35 3.64
C ALA A 12 -17.40 -5.39 2.90
N TYR A 13 -17.35 -6.63 3.39
CA TYR A 13 -16.62 -7.72 2.74
C TYR A 13 -17.08 -7.94 1.29
N ARG A 14 -18.38 -7.81 1.02
CA ARG A 14 -18.90 -7.88 -0.34
C ARG A 14 -18.39 -6.75 -1.23
N ALA A 15 -18.30 -5.53 -0.69
CA ALA A 15 -17.80 -4.37 -1.44
C ALA A 15 -16.33 -4.54 -1.82
N ASP A 16 -15.50 -5.07 -0.92
CA ASP A 16 -14.07 -5.33 -1.16
C ASP A 16 -13.88 -6.39 -2.24
N LEU A 17 -14.66 -7.48 -2.19
CA LEU A 17 -14.67 -8.51 -3.23
C LEU A 17 -15.10 -7.97 -4.60
N LEU A 18 -16.15 -7.15 -4.65
CA LEU A 18 -16.61 -6.53 -5.89
C LEU A 18 -15.54 -5.61 -6.45
N TYR A 19 -14.87 -4.84 -5.61
CA TYR A 19 -13.78 -3.97 -6.02
C TYR A 19 -12.63 -4.78 -6.64
N ALA A 20 -12.21 -5.88 -5.99
CA ALA A 20 -11.18 -6.77 -6.53
C ALA A 20 -11.58 -7.39 -7.89
N VAL A 21 -12.83 -7.82 -8.03
CA VAL A 21 -13.36 -8.35 -9.30
C VAL A 21 -13.35 -7.30 -10.41
N GLU A 22 -13.74 -6.06 -10.11
CA GLU A 22 -13.73 -4.98 -11.11
C GLU A 22 -12.30 -4.60 -11.54
N ARG A 23 -11.35 -4.58 -10.60
CA ARG A 23 -9.92 -4.39 -10.94
C ARG A 23 -9.38 -5.53 -11.80
N ALA A 24 -9.71 -6.76 -11.48
CA ALA A 24 -9.31 -7.93 -12.28
C ALA A 24 -9.87 -7.88 -13.71
N LYS A 25 -11.10 -7.41 -13.89
CA LYS A 25 -11.70 -7.18 -15.23
C LYS A 25 -10.93 -6.12 -16.03
N GLN A 26 -10.35 -5.15 -15.38
CA GLN A 26 -9.51 -4.12 -16.00
C GLN A 26 -8.07 -4.58 -16.28
N GLY A 27 -7.74 -5.83 -15.93
CA GLY A 27 -6.38 -6.38 -16.06
C GLY A 27 -5.43 -5.89 -14.97
N ASN A 28 -5.93 -5.18 -13.96
CA ASN A 28 -5.15 -4.69 -12.84
C ASN A 28 -5.32 -5.64 -11.64
N CYS A 29 -4.51 -6.69 -11.60
CA CYS A 29 -4.60 -7.75 -10.60
C CYS A 29 -3.24 -8.03 -10.00
N ALA A 30 -2.89 -7.32 -8.94
CA ALA A 30 -1.68 -7.59 -8.18
C ALA A 30 -1.89 -8.77 -7.20
N PRO A 31 -0.88 -9.60 -6.94
CA PRO A 31 -0.97 -10.71 -5.99
C PRO A 31 -1.46 -10.28 -4.60
N CYS A 32 -0.98 -9.16 -4.09
CA CYS A 32 -1.38 -8.66 -2.76
C CYS A 32 -2.89 -8.42 -2.61
N TRP A 33 -3.58 -8.01 -3.68
CA TRP A 33 -5.03 -7.85 -3.65
C TRP A 33 -5.77 -9.18 -3.57
N GLN A 34 -5.22 -10.22 -4.20
CA GLN A 34 -5.78 -11.58 -4.11
C GLN A 34 -5.61 -12.12 -2.70
N ASP A 35 -4.42 -11.99 -2.12
CA ASP A 35 -4.11 -12.45 -0.77
C ASP A 35 -4.96 -11.70 0.26
N TYR A 36 -5.04 -10.37 0.17
CA TYR A 36 -5.91 -9.54 1.01
C TYR A 36 -7.38 -9.99 0.93
N CYS A 37 -7.92 -10.16 -0.28
CA CYS A 37 -9.30 -10.62 -0.43
C CYS A 37 -9.52 -12.04 0.12
N MET A 38 -8.53 -12.91 0.04
CA MET A 38 -8.61 -14.26 0.59
C MET A 38 -8.58 -14.25 2.13
N GLU A 39 -7.75 -13.40 2.73
CA GLU A 39 -7.70 -13.20 4.19
C GLU A 39 -9.01 -12.60 4.72
N GLU A 40 -9.54 -11.56 4.07
CA GLU A 40 -10.83 -10.95 4.42
C GLU A 40 -11.98 -11.93 4.29
N LEU A 41 -11.98 -12.80 3.26
CA LEU A 41 -12.98 -13.86 3.11
C LEU A 41 -12.88 -14.92 4.20
N ALA A 42 -11.69 -15.30 4.61
CA ALA A 42 -11.47 -16.23 5.71
C ALA A 42 -12.00 -15.62 7.01
N ALA A 43 -11.66 -14.36 7.32
CA ALA A 43 -12.18 -13.63 8.47
C ALA A 43 -13.71 -13.50 8.44
N ALA A 44 -14.30 -13.25 7.27
CA ALA A 44 -15.75 -13.18 7.10
C ALA A 44 -16.44 -14.53 7.41
N LYS A 45 -15.84 -15.64 7.00
CA LYS A 45 -16.34 -17.00 7.32
C LYS A 45 -16.26 -17.28 8.82
N ASP A 46 -15.13 -16.96 9.44
CA ASP A 46 -14.92 -17.19 10.88
C ASP A 46 -15.86 -16.36 11.76
N THR A 47 -16.14 -15.13 11.36
CA THR A 47 -17.08 -14.25 12.08
C THR A 47 -18.54 -14.50 11.75
N GLY A 48 -18.85 -15.32 10.75
CA GLY A 48 -20.21 -15.57 10.26
C GLY A 48 -20.79 -14.41 9.44
N ALA A 49 -19.97 -13.42 9.05
CA ALA A 49 -20.37 -12.27 8.22
C ALA A 49 -20.12 -12.52 6.73
N TYR A 50 -20.11 -13.78 6.30
CA TYR A 50 -19.82 -14.13 4.92
C TYR A 50 -20.95 -13.65 3.96
N PRO A 51 -20.62 -12.95 2.84
CA PRO A 51 -21.61 -12.49 1.88
C PRO A 51 -22.34 -13.66 1.22
N GLN A 52 -23.64 -13.52 0.96
CA GLN A 52 -24.44 -14.59 0.34
C GLN A 52 -23.93 -14.99 -1.06
N ASP A 53 -23.36 -14.05 -1.82
CA ASP A 53 -22.76 -14.25 -3.13
C ASP A 53 -21.22 -14.37 -3.08
N GLY A 54 -20.64 -14.50 -1.89
CA GLY A 54 -19.20 -14.51 -1.66
C GLY A 54 -18.48 -15.61 -2.46
N ASP A 55 -19.01 -16.83 -2.48
CA ASP A 55 -18.42 -17.94 -3.24
C ASP A 55 -18.44 -17.68 -4.75
N ALA A 56 -19.50 -17.07 -5.27
CA ALA A 56 -19.61 -16.72 -6.69
C ALA A 56 -18.63 -15.61 -7.07
N LEU A 57 -18.46 -14.59 -6.24
CA LEU A 57 -17.50 -13.50 -6.44
C LEU A 57 -16.06 -14.02 -6.35
N GLN A 58 -15.77 -14.90 -5.41
CA GLN A 58 -14.46 -15.55 -5.28
C GLN A 58 -14.13 -16.39 -6.52
N ALA A 59 -15.07 -17.20 -7.00
CA ALA A 59 -14.88 -17.99 -8.20
C ALA A 59 -14.64 -17.13 -9.45
N GLU A 60 -15.38 -16.02 -9.58
CA GLU A 60 -15.18 -15.07 -10.67
C GLU A 60 -13.80 -14.36 -10.56
N LEU A 61 -13.38 -13.95 -9.38
CA LEU A 61 -12.05 -13.38 -9.15
C LEU A 61 -10.96 -14.37 -9.57
N GLN A 62 -11.03 -15.63 -9.12
CA GLN A 62 -10.09 -16.67 -9.49
C GLN A 62 -10.05 -16.92 -11.00
N ARG A 63 -11.22 -16.93 -11.65
CA ARG A 63 -11.31 -17.09 -13.12
C ARG A 63 -10.64 -15.93 -13.86
N LEU A 64 -10.86 -14.71 -13.42
CA LEU A 64 -10.28 -13.50 -14.02
C LEU A 64 -8.78 -13.46 -13.81
N THR A 65 -8.31 -13.71 -12.60
CA THR A 65 -6.89 -13.68 -12.25
C THR A 65 -6.08 -14.79 -12.96
N ALA A 66 -6.67 -15.96 -13.17
CA ALA A 66 -6.04 -17.03 -13.95
C ALA A 66 -5.88 -16.69 -15.45
N ALA A 67 -6.67 -15.76 -15.97
CA ALA A 67 -6.67 -15.37 -17.38
C ALA A 67 -5.76 -14.18 -17.69
N VAL A 68 -5.30 -13.46 -16.67
CA VAL A 68 -4.49 -12.24 -16.79
C VAL A 68 -3.04 -12.55 -16.46
N PRO A 69 -2.05 -12.04 -17.22
CA PRO A 69 -0.64 -12.11 -16.81
C PRO A 69 -0.50 -11.52 -15.40
N GLN A 70 0.20 -12.21 -14.53
CA GLN A 70 0.49 -11.65 -13.20
C GLN A 70 1.37 -10.41 -13.37
N ILE A 71 0.89 -9.30 -12.83
CA ILE A 71 1.66 -8.06 -12.74
C ILE A 71 2.13 -7.90 -11.29
N THR A 72 3.27 -7.24 -11.12
CA THR A 72 3.77 -6.91 -9.78
C THR A 72 2.89 -5.84 -9.13
N ASN A 73 2.93 -5.76 -7.79
CA ASN A 73 2.24 -4.69 -7.06
C ASN A 73 2.67 -3.30 -7.56
N ARG A 74 3.96 -3.12 -7.86
CA ARG A 74 4.50 -1.89 -8.45
C ARG A 74 3.86 -1.54 -9.79
N GLU A 75 3.70 -2.52 -10.68
CA GLU A 75 3.06 -2.31 -11.99
C GLU A 75 1.58 -1.97 -11.85
N ALA A 76 0.89 -2.62 -10.91
CA ALA A 76 -0.50 -2.32 -10.59
C ALA A 76 -0.67 -0.88 -10.09
N GLU A 77 0.15 -0.47 -9.13
CA GLU A 77 0.15 0.88 -8.56
C GLU A 77 0.49 1.94 -9.61
N ALA A 78 1.53 1.68 -10.41
CA ALA A 78 1.90 2.58 -11.50
C ALA A 78 0.79 2.74 -12.56
N ALA A 79 0.08 1.66 -12.88
CA ALA A 79 -1.05 1.70 -13.83
C ALA A 79 -2.24 2.49 -13.27
N GLU A 80 -2.54 2.32 -11.98
CA GLU A 80 -3.60 3.06 -11.31
C GLU A 80 -3.30 4.56 -11.28
N LEU A 81 -2.12 4.95 -10.84
CA LEU A 81 -1.68 6.34 -10.84
C LEU A 81 -1.72 6.95 -12.25
N ALA A 82 -1.25 6.20 -13.26
CA ALA A 82 -1.25 6.65 -14.65
C ALA A 82 -2.67 6.91 -15.20
N ALA A 83 -3.68 6.16 -14.75
CA ALA A 83 -5.08 6.37 -15.14
C ALA A 83 -5.61 7.76 -14.74
N TYR A 84 -5.05 8.36 -13.69
CA TYR A 84 -5.35 9.72 -13.24
C TYR A 84 -4.29 10.75 -13.68
N GLY A 85 -3.36 10.36 -14.56
CA GLY A 85 -2.25 11.20 -14.99
C GLY A 85 -1.13 11.36 -13.96
N GLY A 86 -1.17 10.57 -12.89
CA GLY A 86 -0.13 10.50 -11.86
C GLY A 86 1.08 9.67 -12.28
N LYS A 87 2.10 9.64 -11.44
CA LYS A 87 3.32 8.89 -11.69
C LYS A 87 3.90 8.32 -10.41
N LEU A 88 4.11 7.02 -10.38
CA LEU A 88 4.87 6.36 -9.34
C LEU A 88 6.37 6.71 -9.51
N LEU A 89 6.96 7.30 -8.48
CA LEU A 89 8.35 7.76 -8.50
C LEU A 89 9.28 6.74 -7.83
N PHE A 90 8.94 6.33 -6.61
CA PHE A 90 9.63 5.30 -5.86
C PHE A 90 8.62 4.30 -5.30
N TYR A 91 8.98 3.04 -5.31
CA TYR A 91 8.15 1.96 -4.77
C TYR A 91 9.04 0.84 -4.24
N LEU A 92 8.85 0.50 -3.00
CA LEU A 92 9.46 -0.64 -2.36
C LEU A 92 8.38 -1.39 -1.60
N ASP A 93 8.17 -2.64 -1.97
CA ASP A 93 7.29 -3.59 -1.31
C ASP A 93 8.12 -4.83 -0.96
N ARG A 94 8.09 -5.24 0.30
CA ARG A 94 8.79 -6.41 0.80
C ARG A 94 7.87 -7.26 1.65
N ASP A 95 7.68 -8.49 1.22
CA ASP A 95 7.06 -9.57 2.00
C ASP A 95 5.70 -9.19 2.62
N CYS A 96 4.82 -8.55 1.85
CA CYS A 96 3.44 -8.16 2.24
C CYS A 96 3.33 -7.33 3.55
N GLY A 97 4.44 -6.87 4.09
CA GLY A 97 4.47 -6.20 5.39
C GLY A 97 5.28 -4.91 5.42
N THR A 98 5.86 -4.50 4.29
CA THR A 98 6.60 -3.24 4.21
C THR A 98 6.34 -2.58 2.89
N LEU A 99 5.76 -1.38 2.93
CA LEU A 99 5.52 -0.53 1.78
C LEU A 99 6.19 0.82 2.00
N VAL A 100 6.99 1.26 1.04
CA VAL A 100 7.46 2.65 0.95
C VAL A 100 7.17 3.16 -0.44
N GLU A 101 6.36 4.19 -0.52
CA GLU A 101 5.88 4.74 -1.77
C GLU A 101 6.10 6.25 -1.84
N LEU A 102 6.44 6.72 -3.04
CA LEU A 102 6.45 8.12 -3.41
C LEU A 102 5.81 8.25 -4.80
N ALA A 103 4.74 9.01 -4.88
CA ALA A 103 4.01 9.25 -6.11
C ALA A 103 3.81 10.75 -6.37
N TYR A 104 3.67 11.11 -7.65
CA TYR A 104 3.23 12.44 -8.08
C TYR A 104 1.76 12.38 -8.51
N LEU A 105 0.96 13.29 -7.97
CA LEU A 105 -0.46 13.45 -8.26
C LEU A 105 -0.67 14.79 -9.01
N PRO A 106 -1.08 14.77 -10.29
CA PRO A 106 -1.16 15.99 -11.11
C PRO A 106 -2.31 16.92 -10.71
N ALA A 107 -3.34 16.38 -10.09
CA ALA A 107 -4.45 17.14 -9.52
C ALA A 107 -4.59 16.75 -8.02
N PRO A 108 -4.09 17.54 -7.10
CA PRO A 108 -3.82 18.99 -7.10
C PRO A 108 -2.39 19.44 -7.47
N GLY A 109 -1.54 18.59 -8.02
CA GLY A 109 -0.14 18.92 -8.32
C GLY A 109 0.76 18.70 -7.11
N ARG A 110 0.57 17.58 -6.38
CA ARG A 110 1.23 17.23 -5.13
C ARG A 110 1.98 15.92 -5.21
N TYR A 111 2.78 15.68 -4.20
CA TYR A 111 3.47 14.42 -3.97
C TYR A 111 2.79 13.69 -2.83
N SER A 112 2.41 12.43 -3.06
CA SER A 112 1.96 11.51 -2.02
C SER A 112 3.14 10.68 -1.54
N ALA A 113 3.28 10.50 -0.25
CA ALA A 113 4.28 9.63 0.35
C ALA A 113 3.65 8.76 1.44
N CYS A 114 4.02 7.48 1.43
CA CYS A 114 3.55 6.49 2.39
C CYS A 114 4.72 5.64 2.88
N VAL A 115 4.74 5.34 4.18
CA VAL A 115 5.66 4.37 4.79
C VAL A 115 4.88 3.48 5.72
N TYR A 116 4.83 2.21 5.39
CA TYR A 116 4.30 1.16 6.25
C TYR A 116 5.39 0.11 6.52
N ILE A 117 5.67 -0.20 7.77
CA ILE A 117 6.61 -1.23 8.18
C ILE A 117 5.93 -2.13 9.20
N ASP A 118 5.57 -3.36 8.80
CA ASP A 118 4.97 -4.33 9.69
C ASP A 118 5.89 -4.64 10.88
N ALA A 119 5.29 -4.67 12.06
CA ALA A 119 5.96 -5.02 13.31
C ALA A 119 6.57 -6.44 13.27
N GLN A 120 6.04 -7.34 12.43
CA GLN A 120 6.55 -8.70 12.28
C GLN A 120 7.70 -8.82 11.26
N ALA A 121 7.76 -7.94 10.26
CA ALA A 121 8.79 -7.97 9.21
C ALA A 121 10.20 -7.68 9.73
N SER A 122 10.32 -7.06 10.91
CA SER A 122 11.60 -6.62 11.48
C SER A 122 11.83 -7.12 12.91
N ARG A 123 11.46 -8.38 13.21
CA ARG A 123 11.48 -8.94 14.59
C ARG A 123 12.81 -8.84 15.32
N THR A 124 13.94 -8.75 14.63
CA THR A 124 15.27 -8.83 15.24
C THR A 124 16.04 -7.51 15.28
N ASP A 125 15.90 -6.62 14.31
CA ASP A 125 16.55 -5.30 14.30
C ASP A 125 15.81 -4.32 13.36
N ARG A 126 14.73 -3.75 13.86
CA ARG A 126 13.90 -2.79 13.13
C ARG A 126 14.67 -1.55 12.67
N PRO A 127 15.54 -0.92 13.49
CA PRO A 127 16.35 0.20 13.03
C PRO A 127 17.32 -0.16 11.89
N ALA A 128 17.92 -1.36 11.89
CA ALA A 128 18.78 -1.79 10.79
C ALA A 128 17.96 -2.05 9.51
N TYR A 129 16.76 -2.60 9.65
CA TYR A 129 15.84 -2.81 8.53
C TYR A 129 15.41 -1.48 7.90
N ALA A 130 14.97 -0.51 8.71
CA ALA A 130 14.60 0.83 8.24
C ALA A 130 15.78 1.57 7.57
N ARG A 131 17.00 1.44 8.12
CA ARG A 131 18.23 1.98 7.48
C ARG A 131 18.49 1.34 6.12
N SER A 132 18.23 0.06 5.95
CA SER A 132 18.40 -0.63 4.66
C SER A 132 17.42 -0.10 3.59
N ILE A 133 16.22 0.28 4.00
CA ILE A 133 15.21 0.91 3.13
C ILE A 133 15.64 2.35 2.79
N ALA A 134 16.06 3.11 3.80
CA ALA A 134 16.55 4.47 3.61
C ALA A 134 17.76 4.53 2.65
N ALA A 135 18.63 3.52 2.66
CA ALA A 135 19.75 3.42 1.73
C ALA A 135 19.27 3.22 0.28
N GLN A 136 18.25 2.42 0.03
CA GLN A 136 17.67 2.24 -1.31
C GLN A 136 16.95 3.52 -1.80
N LEU A 137 16.27 4.22 -0.89
CA LEU A 137 15.68 5.53 -1.22
C LEU A 137 16.77 6.55 -1.56
N ASP A 138 17.92 6.53 -0.87
CA ASP A 138 19.07 7.37 -1.18
C ASP A 138 19.66 7.08 -2.55
N GLU A 139 19.86 5.80 -2.88
CA GLU A 139 20.37 5.36 -4.18
C GLU A 139 19.47 5.86 -5.31
N TRP A 140 18.16 5.58 -5.20
CA TRP A 140 17.18 6.07 -6.17
C TRP A 140 17.21 7.60 -6.30
N ARG A 141 17.19 8.33 -5.17
CA ARG A 141 17.21 9.81 -5.16
C ARG A 141 18.45 10.37 -5.87
N GLN A 142 19.62 9.77 -5.63
CA GLN A 142 20.87 10.16 -6.27
C GLN A 142 20.82 9.90 -7.77
N GLU A 143 20.28 8.76 -8.21
CA GLU A 143 20.07 8.45 -9.63
C GLU A 143 19.14 9.46 -10.32
N GLN A 144 18.12 9.95 -9.59
CA GLN A 144 17.22 10.98 -10.12
C GLN A 144 17.82 12.40 -10.06
N GLY A 145 18.99 12.59 -9.45
CA GLY A 145 19.64 13.89 -9.28
C GLY A 145 18.88 14.84 -8.34
N ILE A 146 18.06 14.33 -7.43
CA ILE A 146 17.27 15.14 -6.50
C ILE A 146 18.15 15.50 -5.29
N PRO A 147 18.48 16.79 -5.07
CA PRO A 147 19.24 17.22 -3.89
C PRO A 147 18.39 17.04 -2.64
N PHE A 148 19.01 16.68 -1.53
CA PHE A 148 18.32 16.58 -0.23
C PHE A 148 19.32 16.72 0.91
N ASP A 149 19.02 17.61 1.87
CA ASP A 149 19.84 17.79 3.07
C ASP A 149 19.19 17.09 4.27
N LYS A 150 19.75 15.93 4.66
CA LYS A 150 19.29 15.16 5.80
C LYS A 150 19.47 15.88 7.16
N SER A 151 20.28 16.95 7.23
CA SER A 151 20.47 17.70 8.47
C SER A 151 19.24 18.51 8.85
N THR A 152 18.29 18.69 7.92
CA THR A 152 17.05 19.42 8.14
C THR A 152 15.89 18.53 8.63
N LEU A 153 16.12 17.22 8.80
CA LEU A 153 15.09 16.31 9.28
C LEU A 153 14.60 16.66 10.68
N PRO A 154 13.30 16.68 10.92
CA PRO A 154 12.76 16.92 12.24
C PRO A 154 13.16 15.80 13.21
N ALA A 155 13.32 16.16 14.49
CA ALA A 155 13.70 15.20 15.54
C ALA A 155 12.54 14.27 15.95
N HIS A 156 11.31 14.57 15.52
CA HIS A 156 10.11 13.80 15.86
C HIS A 156 9.46 13.22 14.62
N PRO A 157 8.90 12.01 14.71
CA PRO A 157 8.24 11.35 13.61
C PRO A 157 6.96 12.10 13.20
N ALA A 158 6.51 11.82 11.99
CA ALA A 158 5.17 12.21 11.56
C ALA A 158 4.10 11.40 12.33
N ASP A 159 2.98 12.05 12.63
CA ASP A 159 1.86 11.42 13.34
C ASP A 159 0.99 10.50 12.43
N SER A 160 1.42 10.26 11.20
CA SER A 160 0.69 9.50 10.18
C SER A 160 1.65 8.64 9.37
N ASP A 161 1.15 7.53 8.82
CA ASP A 161 1.86 6.63 7.90
C ASP A 161 1.87 7.11 6.44
N SER A 162 1.13 8.19 6.15
CA SER A 162 1.04 8.78 4.81
C SER A 162 0.83 10.29 4.87
N GLY A 163 1.18 10.99 3.79
CA GLY A 163 0.99 12.43 3.67
C GLY A 163 1.01 12.92 2.22
N GLU A 164 0.46 14.10 1.99
CA GLU A 164 0.54 14.84 0.73
C GLU A 164 1.38 16.11 0.91
N PHE A 165 2.25 16.40 -0.05
CA PHE A 165 3.28 17.43 0.02
C PHE A 165 3.31 18.25 -1.25
N ASP A 166 3.68 19.53 -1.14
CA ASP A 166 3.74 20.44 -2.30
C ASP A 166 5.04 20.21 -3.11
N THR A 167 6.09 19.70 -2.49
CA THR A 167 7.39 19.44 -3.15
C THR A 167 7.88 18.01 -2.92
N VAL A 168 8.73 17.54 -3.84
CA VAL A 168 9.37 16.22 -3.68
C VAL A 168 10.32 16.19 -2.50
N GLU A 169 10.96 17.31 -2.18
CA GLU A 169 11.86 17.46 -1.04
C GLU A 169 11.10 17.30 0.29
N GLU A 170 9.91 17.88 0.43
CA GLU A 170 9.05 17.69 1.62
C GLU A 170 8.61 16.24 1.76
N ALA A 171 8.17 15.60 0.66
CA ALA A 171 7.80 14.21 0.64
C ALA A 171 8.98 13.29 1.03
N LEU A 172 10.18 13.57 0.51
CA LEU A 172 11.41 12.88 0.91
C LEU A 172 11.74 13.10 2.39
N GLY A 173 11.58 14.34 2.88
CA GLY A 173 11.75 14.67 4.29
C GLY A 173 10.87 13.83 5.19
N TYR A 174 9.61 13.67 4.80
CA TYR A 174 8.65 12.81 5.48
C TYR A 174 9.10 11.33 5.46
N LEU A 175 9.43 10.76 4.29
CA LEU A 175 9.88 9.37 4.17
C LEU A 175 11.13 9.11 5.04
N TYR A 176 12.13 9.99 4.99
CA TYR A 176 13.33 9.84 5.83
C TYR A 176 13.03 9.96 7.31
N THR A 177 12.12 10.85 7.71
CA THR A 177 11.71 10.99 9.11
C THR A 177 11.06 9.71 9.61
N CYS A 178 10.16 9.13 8.86
CA CYS A 178 9.52 7.85 9.19
C CYS A 178 10.55 6.71 9.27
N LEU A 179 11.47 6.63 8.32
CA LEU A 179 12.51 5.60 8.29
C LEU A 179 13.60 5.80 9.36
N HIS A 180 13.78 7.02 9.87
CA HIS A 180 14.72 7.30 10.96
C HIS A 180 14.14 6.99 12.34
N CYS A 181 12.82 7.10 12.48
CA CYS A 181 12.06 6.80 13.70
C CYS A 181 11.06 5.68 13.44
N PRO A 182 11.50 4.44 13.16
CA PRO A 182 10.62 3.35 12.73
C PRO A 182 9.59 2.92 13.78
N ASP A 183 9.80 3.26 15.05
CA ASP A 183 8.85 2.93 16.13
C ASP A 183 7.58 3.79 16.11
N SER A 184 7.54 4.82 15.28
CA SER A 184 6.41 5.74 15.15
C SER A 184 5.49 5.44 13.99
N VAL A 185 5.94 4.62 13.04
CA VAL A 185 5.19 4.20 11.84
C VAL A 185 4.61 2.82 12.08
N LEU A 186 4.04 2.63 13.27
CA LEU A 186 3.41 1.37 13.68
C LEU A 186 1.91 1.46 13.51
N CYS A 187 1.39 0.63 12.63
CA CYS A 187 0.02 0.16 12.70
C CYS A 187 -0.07 -1.08 13.59
#